data_7509acabd524dedc5296705a96c0be0f
#
_entry.id   7509acabd524dedc5296705a96c0be0f
#
_cell.length_a   1.000
_cell.length_b   1.000
_cell.length_c   1.000
_cell.angle_alpha   90.00
_cell.angle_beta   90.00
_cell.angle_gamma   90.00
#
_symmetry.space_group_name_H-M   'P 1'
#
loop_
_entity.id
_entity.type
_entity.pdbx_description
1 polymer ?
#
loop_
_entity_poly.entity_id
_entity_poly.type
_entity_poly.pdbx_seq_one_letter_code
_entity_poly.pdbx_strand_id
1 'polypeptide(L)'
;MNKKRLLIIDDDPRNIFALVNTLRARSYDCLSCLSAEEAIVLLQTDEVIDAVLIDMMMPDMDGYDAIPIIKKIPSRETTAIIAVTAQAMTGDKEKCFQAGADDYISKPVDVDKLLVALSKI
;
A
#
# COMPACT_ATOMS: atom_id res chain seq x y z
N MET A 1 -22.99 -0.29 6.79
CA MET A 1 -21.91 0.66 6.48
C MET A 1 -20.84 0.00 5.65
N ASN A 2 -20.37 0.68 4.64
CA ASN A 2 -19.34 0.12 3.77
C ASN A 2 -17.98 0.12 4.47
N LYS A 3 -17.33 -1.03 4.43
CA LYS A 3 -15.94 -1.11 4.92
C LYS A 3 -15.03 -0.46 3.89
N LYS A 4 -13.97 0.18 4.36
CA LYS A 4 -12.92 0.65 3.46
C LYS A 4 -12.15 -0.55 2.94
N ARG A 5 -11.85 -0.53 1.64
CA ARG A 5 -11.14 -1.61 0.98
C ARG A 5 -9.70 -1.20 0.71
N LEU A 6 -8.78 -2.06 1.11
CA LEU A 6 -7.34 -1.85 0.99
C LEU A 6 -6.77 -2.82 -0.03
N LEU A 7 -5.80 -2.37 -0.80
CA LEU A 7 -5.00 -3.24 -1.66
C LEU A 7 -3.61 -3.36 -1.04
N ILE A 8 -3.22 -4.59 -0.70
CA ILE A 8 -1.92 -4.87 -0.12
C ILE A 8 -1.01 -5.46 -1.19
N ILE A 9 0.12 -4.81 -1.44
CA ILE A 9 1.08 -5.22 -2.46
C ILE A 9 2.39 -5.59 -1.77
N ASP A 10 2.71 -6.87 -1.76
CA ASP A 10 3.92 -7.40 -1.13
C ASP A 10 4.26 -8.72 -1.82
N ASP A 11 5.53 -8.96 -2.06
CA ASP A 11 5.97 -10.19 -2.72
C ASP A 11 6.07 -11.39 -1.75
N ASP A 12 5.90 -11.17 -0.45
CA ASP A 12 5.92 -12.24 0.56
C ASP A 12 4.49 -12.60 0.97
N PRO A 13 3.99 -13.79 0.59
CA PRO A 13 2.63 -14.22 0.96
C PRO A 13 2.39 -14.27 2.48
N ARG A 14 3.45 -14.49 3.28
CA ARG A 14 3.31 -14.53 4.73
C ARG A 14 3.00 -13.16 5.31
N ASN A 15 3.63 -12.12 4.77
CA ASN A 15 3.35 -10.75 5.17
C ASN A 15 1.93 -10.35 4.79
N ILE A 16 1.49 -10.73 3.59
CA ILE A 16 0.12 -10.49 3.12
C ILE A 16 -0.87 -11.17 4.06
N PHE A 17 -0.65 -12.44 4.37
CA PHE A 17 -1.55 -13.21 5.25
C PHE A 17 -1.70 -12.53 6.60
N ALA A 18 -0.59 -12.14 7.22
CA ALA A 18 -0.59 -11.51 8.53
C ALA A 18 -1.33 -10.16 8.51
N LEU A 19 -1.05 -9.33 7.51
CA LEU A 19 -1.68 -8.02 7.39
C LEU A 19 -3.18 -8.12 7.08
N VAL A 20 -3.55 -9.00 6.16
CA VAL A 20 -4.95 -9.20 5.79
C VAL A 20 -5.77 -9.65 7.00
N ASN A 21 -5.28 -10.65 7.75
CA ASN A 21 -5.98 -11.11 8.93
C ASN A 21 -6.14 -10.02 9.98
N THR A 22 -5.08 -9.27 10.23
CA THR A 22 -5.10 -8.19 11.20
C THR A 22 -6.08 -7.09 10.79
N LEU A 23 -6.06 -6.69 9.54
CA LEU A 23 -6.90 -5.60 9.05
C LEU A 23 -8.37 -6.01 8.94
N ARG A 24 -8.64 -7.25 8.54
CA ARG A 24 -10.01 -7.77 8.52
C ARG A 24 -10.62 -7.79 9.93
N ALA A 25 -9.82 -8.13 10.93
CA ALA A 25 -10.26 -8.11 12.32
C ALA A 25 -10.59 -6.68 12.79
N ARG A 26 -10.08 -5.67 12.09
CA ARG A 26 -10.35 -4.25 12.38
C ARG A 26 -11.36 -3.63 11.42
N SER A 27 -12.15 -4.47 10.75
CA SER A 27 -13.26 -4.05 9.89
C SER A 27 -12.82 -3.42 8.57
N TYR A 28 -11.65 -3.77 8.06
CA TYR A 28 -11.23 -3.42 6.71
C TYR A 28 -11.46 -4.60 5.77
N ASP A 29 -11.82 -4.30 4.53
CA ASP A 29 -11.84 -5.29 3.46
C ASP A 29 -10.48 -5.22 2.75
N CYS A 30 -9.95 -6.35 2.32
CA CYS A 30 -8.61 -6.40 1.75
C CYS A 30 -8.56 -7.22 0.47
N LEU A 31 -7.88 -6.66 -0.53
CA LEU A 31 -7.39 -7.39 -1.69
C LEU A 31 -5.86 -7.41 -1.60
N SER A 32 -5.23 -8.34 -2.31
CA SER A 32 -3.77 -8.43 -2.28
C SER A 32 -3.22 -8.82 -3.64
N CYS A 33 -2.00 -8.36 -3.90
CA CYS A 33 -1.22 -8.72 -5.08
C CYS A 33 0.21 -9.04 -4.66
N LEU A 34 0.84 -9.98 -5.36
CA LEU A 34 2.22 -10.41 -5.09
C LEU A 34 3.26 -9.60 -5.86
N SER A 35 2.82 -8.71 -6.75
CA SER A 35 3.73 -7.87 -7.53
C SER A 35 3.08 -6.53 -7.85
N ALA A 36 3.92 -5.54 -8.15
CA ALA A 36 3.45 -4.25 -8.57
C ALA A 36 2.73 -4.31 -9.92
N GLU A 37 3.20 -5.17 -10.82
CA GLU A 37 2.58 -5.33 -12.14
C GLU A 37 1.13 -5.81 -12.01
N GLU A 38 0.89 -6.83 -11.18
CA GLU A 38 -0.47 -7.30 -10.91
C GLU A 38 -1.35 -6.20 -10.34
N ALA A 39 -0.79 -5.42 -9.41
CA ALA A 39 -1.52 -4.35 -8.76
C ALA A 39 -1.90 -3.25 -9.76
N ILE A 40 -1.00 -2.90 -10.67
CA ILE A 40 -1.29 -1.88 -11.69
C ILE A 40 -2.42 -2.35 -12.60
N VAL A 41 -2.44 -3.62 -13.00
CA VAL A 41 -3.53 -4.18 -13.80
C VAL A 41 -4.85 -4.07 -13.04
N LEU A 42 -4.86 -4.47 -11.76
CA LEU A 42 -6.06 -4.39 -10.92
C LEU A 42 -6.54 -2.95 -10.77
N LEU A 43 -5.63 -2.01 -10.57
CA LEU A 43 -5.97 -0.61 -10.36
C LEU A 43 -6.50 0.09 -11.61
N GLN A 44 -6.33 -0.52 -12.78
CA GLN A 44 -6.93 -0.04 -14.02
C GLN A 44 -8.39 -0.49 -14.19
N THR A 45 -8.88 -1.33 -13.30
CA THR A 45 -10.28 -1.78 -13.31
C THR A 45 -11.15 -0.86 -12.46
N ASP A 46 -12.45 -1.16 -12.41
CA ASP A 46 -13.42 -0.40 -11.60
C ASP A 46 -13.47 -0.84 -10.14
N GLU A 47 -12.59 -1.72 -9.71
CA GLU A 47 -12.56 -2.18 -8.32
C GLU A 47 -12.42 -0.98 -7.36
N VAL A 48 -13.25 -0.98 -6.33
CA VAL A 48 -13.18 0.06 -5.31
C VAL A 48 -11.97 -0.21 -4.42
N ILE A 49 -11.01 0.71 -4.44
CA ILE A 49 -9.81 0.67 -3.59
C ILE A 49 -9.68 2.02 -2.91
N ASP A 50 -9.81 2.04 -1.60
CA ASP A 50 -9.71 3.27 -0.82
C ASP A 50 -8.26 3.65 -0.51
N ALA A 51 -7.40 2.64 -0.31
CA ALA A 51 -5.99 2.87 -0.06
C ALA A 51 -5.15 1.69 -0.54
N VAL A 52 -3.91 1.98 -0.85
CA VAL A 52 -2.90 0.99 -1.27
C VAL A 52 -1.79 0.96 -0.23
N LEU A 53 -1.45 -0.25 0.25
CA LEU A 53 -0.24 -0.47 1.05
C LEU A 53 0.76 -1.18 0.14
N ILE A 54 1.88 -0.57 -0.13
CA ILE A 54 2.87 -1.12 -1.06
C ILE A 54 4.24 -1.28 -0.41
N ASP A 55 4.78 -2.51 -0.47
CA ASP A 55 6.16 -2.78 -0.10
C ASP A 55 7.09 -2.08 -1.08
N MET A 56 7.96 -1.24 -0.57
CA MET A 56 8.87 -0.46 -1.41
C MET A 56 10.04 -1.28 -1.95
N MET A 57 10.32 -2.44 -1.36
CA MET A 57 11.48 -3.26 -1.69
C MET A 57 11.03 -4.60 -2.30
N MET A 58 10.61 -4.56 -3.55
CA MET A 58 10.20 -5.77 -4.29
C MET A 58 11.10 -5.97 -5.50
N PRO A 59 11.31 -7.23 -5.94
CA PRO A 59 12.06 -7.48 -7.15
C PRO A 59 11.30 -6.97 -8.38
N ASP A 60 12.02 -6.78 -9.46
CA ASP A 60 11.54 -6.32 -10.77
C ASP A 60 11.03 -4.89 -10.74
N MET A 61 9.83 -4.65 -10.21
CA MET A 61 9.30 -3.31 -10.04
C MET A 61 9.07 -3.05 -8.56
N ASP A 62 9.81 -2.12 -7.99
CA ASP A 62 9.65 -1.75 -6.57
C ASP A 62 8.59 -0.65 -6.41
N GLY A 63 8.37 -0.24 -5.15
CA GLY A 63 7.39 0.79 -4.85
C GLY A 63 7.76 2.16 -5.42
N TYR A 64 9.05 2.47 -5.50
CA TYR A 64 9.50 3.76 -6.04
C TYR A 64 9.16 3.90 -7.54
N ASP A 65 9.18 2.78 -8.27
CA ASP A 65 8.79 2.75 -9.67
C ASP A 65 7.27 2.69 -9.83
N ALA A 66 6.59 1.92 -8.99
CA ALA A 66 5.17 1.64 -9.12
C ALA A 66 4.29 2.84 -8.73
N ILE A 67 4.62 3.55 -7.66
CA ILE A 67 3.78 4.63 -7.16
C ILE A 67 3.53 5.72 -8.21
N PRO A 68 4.56 6.22 -8.92
CA PRO A 68 4.31 7.22 -9.97
C PRO A 68 3.37 6.71 -11.06
N ILE A 69 3.47 5.43 -11.41
CA ILE A 69 2.60 4.82 -12.41
C ILE A 69 1.16 4.78 -11.90
N ILE A 70 0.97 4.34 -10.66
CA ILE A 70 -0.35 4.27 -10.03
C ILE A 70 -1.01 5.66 -9.99
N LYS A 71 -0.25 6.68 -9.61
CA LYS A 71 -0.78 8.05 -9.51
C LYS A 71 -1.22 8.62 -10.85
N LYS A 72 -0.71 8.09 -11.96
CA LYS A 72 -1.10 8.52 -13.30
C LYS A 72 -2.32 7.81 -13.83
N ILE A 73 -2.82 6.77 -13.16
CA ILE A 73 -4.05 6.10 -13.56
C ILE A 73 -5.22 7.06 -13.29
N PRO A 74 -6.03 7.43 -14.32
CA PRO A 74 -7.00 8.50 -14.17
C PRO A 74 -7.98 8.34 -13.01
N SER A 75 -8.41 7.11 -12.70
CA SER A 75 -9.36 6.86 -11.62
C SER A 75 -8.71 6.72 -10.25
N ARG A 76 -7.38 6.81 -10.15
CA ARG A 76 -6.64 6.55 -8.91
C ARG A 76 -5.88 7.75 -8.36
N GLU A 77 -6.13 8.94 -8.89
CA GLU A 77 -5.43 10.15 -8.48
C GLU A 77 -5.61 10.45 -6.99
N THR A 78 -6.78 10.13 -6.44
CA THR A 78 -7.12 10.40 -5.04
C THR A 78 -7.00 9.18 -4.14
N THR A 79 -6.62 8.01 -4.68
CA THR A 79 -6.42 6.82 -3.87
C THR A 79 -5.19 7.03 -2.98
N ALA A 80 -5.34 6.87 -1.67
CA ALA A 80 -4.25 7.03 -0.74
C ALA A 80 -3.22 5.91 -0.92
N ILE A 81 -1.94 6.24 -0.85
CA ILE A 81 -0.85 5.27 -0.96
C ILE A 81 0.00 5.35 0.29
N ILE A 82 0.12 4.22 0.98
CA ILE A 82 0.97 4.09 2.16
C ILE A 82 2.16 3.20 1.78
N ALA A 83 3.35 3.77 1.81
CA ALA A 83 4.58 3.02 1.54
C ALA A 83 4.97 2.21 2.76
N VAL A 84 5.35 0.95 2.55
CA VAL A 84 5.84 0.06 3.62
C VAL A 84 7.30 -0.25 3.30
N THR A 85 8.21 0.13 4.19
CA THR A 85 9.64 0.02 3.92
C THR A 85 10.37 -0.61 5.09
N ALA A 86 11.35 -1.47 4.78
CA ALA A 86 12.24 -2.05 5.78
C ALA A 86 13.33 -1.06 6.19
N GLN A 87 13.52 0.01 5.44
CA GLN A 87 14.57 0.99 5.69
C GLN A 87 13.97 2.20 6.40
N ALA A 88 14.41 2.42 7.63
CA ALA A 88 13.99 3.56 8.43
C ALA A 88 15.11 4.60 8.53
N MET A 89 15.97 4.68 7.54
CA MET A 89 17.09 5.61 7.53
C MET A 89 16.64 7.00 7.12
N THR A 90 17.38 8.00 7.58
CA THR A 90 17.17 9.39 7.16
C THR A 90 17.21 9.47 5.64
N GLY A 91 16.18 10.05 5.04
CA GLY A 91 16.07 10.19 3.59
C GLY A 91 15.12 9.20 2.94
N ASP A 92 14.85 8.03 3.55
CA ASP A 92 13.92 7.06 2.97
C ASP A 92 12.49 7.58 3.01
N LYS A 93 12.13 8.26 4.08
CA LYS A 93 10.82 8.89 4.21
C LYS A 93 10.60 9.91 3.08
N GLU A 94 11.59 10.75 2.83
CA GLU A 94 11.51 11.76 1.77
C GLU A 94 11.41 11.10 0.41
N LYS A 95 12.14 10.02 0.17
CA LYS A 95 12.07 9.27 -1.09
C LYS A 95 10.67 8.70 -1.31
N CYS A 96 10.04 8.17 -0.26
CA CYS A 96 8.68 7.66 -0.35
C CYS A 96 7.71 8.77 -0.76
N PHE A 97 7.79 9.92 -0.13
CA PHE A 97 6.92 11.06 -0.45
C PHE A 97 7.22 11.63 -1.84
N GLN A 98 8.48 11.67 -2.25
CA GLN A 98 8.85 12.13 -3.59
C GLN A 98 8.30 11.20 -4.67
N ALA A 99 8.20 9.90 -4.39
CA ALA A 99 7.59 8.95 -5.31
C ALA A 99 6.08 9.14 -5.44
N GLY A 100 5.45 9.78 -4.44
CA GLY A 100 4.02 10.05 -4.44
C GLY A 100 3.24 9.39 -3.31
N ALA A 101 3.93 8.76 -2.35
CA ALA A 101 3.25 8.18 -1.19
C ALA A 101 2.63 9.27 -0.33
N ASP A 102 1.47 8.97 0.24
CA ASP A 102 0.77 9.89 1.14
C ASP A 102 1.21 9.71 2.59
N ASP A 103 1.72 8.53 2.91
CA ASP A 103 2.26 8.22 4.24
C ASP A 103 3.25 7.06 4.11
N TYR A 104 3.94 6.72 5.19
CA TYR A 104 4.83 5.58 5.19
C TYR A 104 4.82 4.87 6.53
N ILE A 105 5.11 3.56 6.50
CA ILE A 105 5.23 2.71 7.68
C ILE A 105 6.51 1.91 7.54
N SER A 106 7.33 1.88 8.58
CA SER A 106 8.54 1.06 8.58
C SER A 106 8.24 -0.36 9.05
N LYS A 107 8.94 -1.33 8.48
CA LYS A 107 8.86 -2.73 8.92
C LYS A 107 9.74 -2.96 10.15
N PRO A 108 9.36 -3.86 11.07
CA PRO A 108 8.12 -4.61 11.08
C PRO A 108 6.90 -3.70 11.31
N VAL A 109 5.80 -4.02 10.66
CA VAL A 109 4.62 -3.15 10.68
C VAL A 109 4.06 -3.06 12.10
N ASP A 110 4.00 -1.84 12.63
CA ASP A 110 3.31 -1.54 13.86
C ASP A 110 1.83 -1.28 13.51
N VAL A 111 0.97 -2.19 13.96
CA VAL A 111 -0.46 -2.14 13.61
C VAL A 111 -1.10 -0.84 14.08
N ASP A 112 -0.74 -0.35 15.27
CA ASP A 112 -1.32 0.88 15.80
C ASP A 112 -0.97 2.08 14.91
N LYS A 113 0.28 2.17 14.47
CA LYS A 113 0.72 3.24 13.56
C LYS A 113 0.01 3.13 12.21
N LEU A 114 -0.15 1.91 11.71
CA LEU A 114 -0.86 1.68 10.45
C LEU A 114 -2.32 2.12 10.57
N LEU A 115 -2.99 1.78 11.67
CA LEU A 115 -4.37 2.17 11.88
C LEU A 115 -4.53 3.68 11.97
N VAL A 116 -3.56 4.39 12.59
CA VAL A 116 -3.57 5.85 12.62
C VAL A 116 -3.48 6.41 11.20
N ALA A 117 -2.57 5.88 10.38
CA ALA A 117 -2.44 6.30 8.99
C ALA A 117 -3.72 6.07 8.19
N LEU A 118 -4.35 4.90 8.37
CA LEU A 118 -5.58 4.53 7.68
C LEU A 118 -6.76 5.40 8.14
N SER A 119 -6.76 5.86 9.39
CA SER A 119 -7.84 6.70 9.92
C SER A 119 -7.93 8.07 9.24
N LYS A 120 -6.87 8.47 8.55
CA LYS A 120 -6.82 9.77 7.85
C LYS A 120 -7.40 9.71 6.44
N ILE A 121 -7.82 8.55 6.00
CA ILE A 121 -8.35 8.33 4.65
C ILE A 121 -9.84 8.59 4.59
#